data_3623df0e0559401b0092aa615b7c6b64
#
_entry.id   3623df0e0559401b0092aa615b7c6b64
#
_cell.length_a   1.000
_cell.length_b   1.000
_cell.length_c   1.000
_cell.angle_alpha   90.00
_cell.angle_beta   90.00
_cell.angle_gamma   90.00
#
_symmetry.space_group_name_H-M   'P 1'
#
loop_
_entity.id
_entity.type
_entity.pdbx_description
1 polymer ?
#
loop_
_entity_poly.entity_id
_entity_poly.type
_entity_poly.pdbx_seq_one_letter_code
_entity_poly.pdbx_strand_id
1 'polypeptide(L)'
;MLKDYDVSVVPFDEVPAYHAYLEGEQGRSLETWREIHKRAFAPDFESLGQTLTGQSKIVLEKFELVYAPQLEKEEELMLIEPLEKYSDEISAYRQEFLDNGDSMDGCGSLRRQENPADWIAHSRSLANPTTKLEDWVHATQLVCVRKSDQRIVGMIQVRHSMNDYIRNYAGHIGYSVRPSERKKGYAAWMLKNVLGYCKALGIDEVLITCIDTNEASRRTILANHGVYQNTIHEPEEKVNLERYIISI
;
A
#
# COMPACT_ATOMS: atom_id res chain seq x y z
N MET A 1 16.81 -1.88 19.77
CA MET A 1 16.38 -0.47 19.97
C MET A 1 15.28 -0.20 18.96
N LEU A 2 14.16 0.36 19.40
CA LEU A 2 13.04 0.79 18.54
C LEU A 2 13.15 2.30 18.33
N LYS A 3 12.73 2.78 17.17
CA LYS A 3 12.66 4.20 16.84
C LYS A 3 11.32 4.47 16.14
N ASP A 4 10.53 5.38 16.70
CA ASP A 4 9.31 5.83 16.06
C ASP A 4 9.61 6.56 14.76
N TYR A 5 8.89 6.24 13.70
CA TYR A 5 9.00 6.95 12.44
C TYR A 5 7.68 7.64 12.03
N ASP A 6 6.58 7.27 12.65
CA ASP A 6 5.26 7.87 12.46
C ASP A 6 4.44 7.76 13.75
N VAL A 7 3.87 8.88 14.18
CA VAL A 7 2.92 8.93 15.30
C VAL A 7 1.71 9.74 14.84
N SER A 8 0.53 9.14 14.90
CA SER A 8 -0.70 9.78 14.48
C SER A 8 -1.81 9.57 15.49
N VAL A 9 -2.78 10.49 15.52
CA VAL A 9 -3.96 10.40 16.38
C VAL A 9 -5.20 10.35 15.49
N VAL A 10 -5.92 9.23 15.58
CA VAL A 10 -7.09 8.97 14.74
C VAL A 10 -8.28 8.50 15.58
N PRO A 11 -9.53 8.68 15.11
CA PRO A 11 -10.69 7.99 15.68
C PRO A 11 -10.52 6.46 15.60
N PHE A 12 -11.05 5.74 16.56
CA PHE A 12 -10.94 4.27 16.62
C PHE A 12 -11.45 3.59 15.33
N ASP A 13 -12.55 4.07 14.76
CA ASP A 13 -13.12 3.53 13.53
C ASP A 13 -12.34 3.90 12.26
N GLU A 14 -11.40 4.85 12.36
CA GLU A 14 -10.57 5.31 11.24
C GLU A 14 -9.18 4.67 11.20
N VAL A 15 -8.91 3.71 12.09
CA VAL A 15 -7.64 2.96 12.06
C VAL A 15 -7.50 2.25 10.70
N PRO A 16 -6.41 2.49 9.97
CA PRO A 16 -6.18 1.86 8.66
C PRO A 16 -5.92 0.36 8.79
N ALA A 17 -6.42 -0.43 7.83
CA ALA A 17 -6.18 -1.87 7.80
C ALA A 17 -4.69 -2.22 7.75
N TYR A 18 -3.87 -1.39 7.11
CA TYR A 18 -2.42 -1.61 7.07
C TYR A 18 -1.75 -1.44 8.44
N HIS A 19 -2.25 -0.54 9.31
CA HIS A 19 -1.75 -0.44 10.69
C HIS A 19 -2.05 -1.73 11.46
N ALA A 20 -3.28 -2.22 11.42
CA ALA A 20 -3.67 -3.50 12.03
C ALA A 20 -2.83 -4.69 11.52
N TYR A 21 -2.53 -4.70 10.22
CA TYR A 21 -1.64 -5.71 9.62
C TYR A 21 -0.21 -5.63 10.18
N LEU A 22 0.34 -4.42 10.35
CA LEU A 22 1.70 -4.23 10.87
C LEU A 22 1.85 -4.63 12.34
N GLU A 23 0.84 -4.42 13.18
CA GLU A 23 0.85 -4.87 14.58
C GLU A 23 0.92 -6.39 14.71
N GLY A 24 0.44 -7.11 13.71
CA GLY A 24 0.66 -8.55 13.60
C GLY A 24 -0.18 -9.43 14.52
N GLU A 25 -1.21 -8.89 15.15
CA GLU A 25 -2.13 -9.65 16.00
C GLU A 25 -2.95 -10.68 15.22
N GLN A 26 -3.56 -11.62 15.93
CA GLN A 26 -4.27 -12.79 15.40
C GLN A 26 -5.01 -12.52 14.08
N GLY A 27 -4.58 -13.16 12.98
CA GLY A 27 -5.17 -13.01 11.65
C GLY A 27 -4.82 -11.72 10.92
N ARG A 28 -4.18 -10.73 11.58
CA ARG A 28 -3.73 -9.45 11.00
C ARG A 28 -4.81 -8.64 10.28
N SER A 29 -6.09 -8.92 10.56
CA SER A 29 -7.22 -8.21 9.96
C SER A 29 -7.66 -7.03 10.83
N LEU A 30 -8.23 -6.01 10.20
CA LEU A 30 -8.77 -4.85 10.90
C LEU A 30 -9.93 -5.23 11.82
N GLU A 31 -10.73 -6.23 11.48
CA GLU A 31 -11.82 -6.72 12.31
C GLU A 31 -11.30 -7.32 13.60
N THR A 32 -10.35 -8.25 13.51
CA THR A 32 -9.71 -8.88 14.69
C THR A 32 -9.01 -7.83 15.55
N TRP A 33 -8.29 -6.91 14.92
CA TRP A 33 -7.64 -5.79 15.61
C TRP A 33 -8.64 -4.98 16.43
N ARG A 34 -9.78 -4.62 15.84
CA ARG A 34 -10.83 -3.86 16.54
C ARG A 34 -11.44 -4.61 17.71
N GLU A 35 -11.67 -5.92 17.58
CA GLU A 35 -12.19 -6.74 18.67
C GLU A 35 -11.22 -6.79 19.85
N ILE A 36 -9.94 -7.02 19.60
CA ILE A 36 -8.90 -7.09 20.62
C ILE A 36 -8.77 -5.74 21.31
N HIS A 37 -8.63 -4.66 20.53
CA HIS A 37 -8.39 -3.33 21.07
C HIS A 37 -9.60 -2.71 21.78
N LYS A 38 -10.83 -3.08 21.39
CA LYS A 38 -12.01 -2.74 22.20
C LYS A 38 -11.93 -3.31 23.61
N ARG A 39 -11.49 -4.55 23.74
CA ARG A 39 -11.33 -5.19 25.06
C ARG A 39 -10.16 -4.60 25.85
N ALA A 40 -9.07 -4.26 25.16
CA ALA A 40 -7.87 -3.70 25.79
C ALA A 40 -8.10 -2.27 26.30
N PHE A 41 -8.73 -1.41 25.49
CA PHE A 41 -8.89 0.01 25.82
C PHE A 41 -10.12 0.32 26.69
N ALA A 42 -11.17 -0.51 26.67
CA ALA A 42 -12.39 -0.23 27.42
C ALA A 42 -12.16 0.03 28.93
N PRO A 43 -11.32 -0.75 29.64
CA PRO A 43 -11.05 -0.48 31.06
C PRO A 43 -10.37 0.87 31.31
N ASP A 44 -9.49 1.31 30.42
CA ASP A 44 -8.79 2.59 30.55
C ASP A 44 -9.77 3.76 30.37
N PHE A 45 -10.66 3.69 29.39
CA PHE A 45 -11.72 4.68 29.19
C PHE A 45 -12.69 4.72 30.37
N GLU A 46 -13.09 3.56 30.88
CA GLU A 46 -13.96 3.47 32.08
C GLU A 46 -13.30 4.11 33.31
N SER A 47 -12.00 3.91 33.51
CA SER A 47 -11.25 4.51 34.61
C SER A 47 -11.25 6.05 34.56
N LEU A 48 -11.41 6.62 33.38
CA LEU A 48 -11.51 8.06 33.14
C LEU A 48 -12.97 8.57 33.14
N GLY A 49 -13.95 7.71 33.45
CA GLY A 49 -15.36 8.03 33.39
C GLY A 49 -15.90 8.23 31.96
N GLN A 50 -15.24 7.64 30.99
CA GLN A 50 -15.57 7.71 29.57
C GLN A 50 -15.96 6.33 29.04
N THR A 51 -16.58 6.31 27.85
CA THR A 51 -16.89 5.07 27.14
C THR A 51 -16.14 5.07 25.82
N LEU A 52 -15.46 3.97 25.50
CA LEU A 52 -14.83 3.78 24.21
C LEU A 52 -15.90 3.73 23.09
N THR A 53 -15.77 4.59 22.13
CA THR A 53 -16.64 4.67 20.93
C THR A 53 -15.81 4.65 19.67
N GLY A 54 -16.42 4.50 18.51
CA GLY A 54 -15.73 4.60 17.23
C GLY A 54 -15.06 5.97 16.99
N GLN A 55 -15.53 7.02 17.67
CA GLN A 55 -14.96 8.37 17.57
C GLN A 55 -13.91 8.66 18.64
N SER A 56 -13.68 7.74 19.57
CA SER A 56 -12.62 7.87 20.57
C SER A 56 -11.26 7.95 19.90
N LYS A 57 -10.51 8.98 20.23
CA LYS A 57 -9.17 9.19 19.66
C LYS A 57 -8.17 8.25 20.31
N ILE A 58 -7.41 7.57 19.47
CA ILE A 58 -6.30 6.71 19.86
C ILE A 58 -5.02 7.16 19.17
N VAL A 59 -3.89 6.87 19.79
CA VAL A 59 -2.56 7.13 19.22
C VAL A 59 -2.12 5.88 18.50
N LEU A 60 -1.71 6.04 17.24
CA LEU A 60 -1.07 5.02 16.43
C LEU A 60 0.42 5.33 16.36
N GLU A 61 1.24 4.41 16.82
CA GLU A 61 2.69 4.53 16.76
C GLU A 61 3.24 3.49 15.78
N LYS A 62 4.08 3.92 14.86
CA LYS A 62 4.83 3.03 13.97
C LYS A 62 6.31 3.20 14.25
N PHE A 63 6.99 2.10 14.52
CA PHE A 63 8.41 2.11 14.82
C PHE A 63 9.17 1.10 13.99
N GLU A 64 10.45 1.38 13.78
CA GLU A 64 11.40 0.47 13.16
C GLU A 64 12.37 -0.08 14.19
N LEU A 65 12.82 -1.30 13.99
CA LEU A 65 13.90 -1.89 14.76
C LEU A 65 15.24 -1.36 14.23
N VAL A 66 15.86 -0.42 14.93
CA VAL A 66 17.13 0.20 14.52
C VAL A 66 18.37 -0.54 15.00
N TYR A 67 18.23 -1.48 15.94
CA TYR A 67 19.30 -2.34 16.42
C TYR A 67 18.79 -3.67 16.99
N ALA A 68 19.27 -4.76 16.39
CA ALA A 68 19.09 -6.12 16.90
C ALA A 68 20.43 -6.87 16.79
N PRO A 69 20.99 -7.37 17.89
CA PRO A 69 22.36 -7.92 17.91
C PRO A 69 22.59 -9.18 17.06
N GLN A 70 21.59 -9.78 16.49
CA GLN A 70 21.68 -11.08 15.78
C GLN A 70 20.77 -11.22 14.55
N LEU A 71 20.22 -10.13 14.00
CA LEU A 71 19.48 -10.21 12.73
C LEU A 71 20.46 -10.01 11.57
N GLU A 72 20.75 -11.10 10.86
CA GLU A 72 21.48 -11.06 9.59
C GLU A 72 20.71 -10.18 8.61
N LYS A 73 21.40 -9.18 8.01
CA LYS A 73 20.96 -8.31 6.91
C LYS A 73 19.45 -8.11 6.84
N GLU A 74 18.92 -7.33 7.78
CA GLU A 74 17.56 -6.80 7.62
C GLU A 74 17.47 -6.04 6.30
N GLU A 75 16.37 -6.30 5.60
CA GLU A 75 16.07 -5.81 4.28
C GLU A 75 16.42 -4.32 4.14
N GLU A 76 17.19 -4.02 3.13
CA GLU A 76 17.58 -2.65 2.74
C GLU A 76 16.36 -1.77 2.40
N LEU A 77 15.18 -2.36 2.29
CA LEU A 77 13.94 -1.74 1.85
C LEU A 77 12.87 -1.79 2.94
N MET A 78 11.98 -0.81 2.91
CA MET A 78 10.74 -0.83 3.69
C MET A 78 9.56 -0.36 2.84
N LEU A 79 8.38 -0.98 3.07
CA LEU A 79 7.10 -0.52 2.54
C LEU A 79 6.37 0.22 3.65
N ILE A 80 6.07 1.49 3.41
CA ILE A 80 5.36 2.35 4.35
C ILE A 80 4.27 3.15 3.65
N GLU A 81 3.26 3.58 4.38
CA GLU A 81 2.32 4.58 3.88
C GLU A 81 3.05 5.91 3.63
N PRO A 82 2.57 6.73 2.67
CA PRO A 82 3.19 8.01 2.38
C PRO A 82 3.19 8.95 3.58
N LEU A 83 4.35 9.52 3.91
CA LEU A 83 4.55 10.45 5.02
C LEU A 83 5.06 11.80 4.51
N GLU A 84 4.68 12.87 5.19
CA GLU A 84 5.06 14.24 4.83
C GLU A 84 6.59 14.47 4.82
N LYS A 85 7.33 13.76 5.66
CA LYS A 85 8.80 13.81 5.66
C LYS A 85 9.45 13.36 4.33
N TYR A 86 8.68 12.67 3.47
CA TYR A 86 9.12 12.25 2.14
C TYR A 86 8.56 13.14 1.00
N SER A 87 8.01 14.31 1.29
CA SER A 87 7.40 15.19 0.30
C SER A 87 8.36 15.52 -0.87
N ASP A 88 9.62 15.83 -0.57
CA ASP A 88 10.62 16.11 -1.60
C ASP A 88 10.92 14.87 -2.46
N GLU A 89 11.01 13.69 -1.85
CA GLU A 89 11.22 12.43 -2.57
C GLU A 89 10.00 12.04 -3.42
N ILE A 90 8.77 12.31 -2.95
CA ILE A 90 7.53 12.09 -3.71
C ILE A 90 7.51 13.03 -4.94
N SER A 91 7.86 14.31 -4.75
CA SER A 91 7.97 15.28 -5.85
C SER A 91 9.03 14.86 -6.86
N ALA A 92 10.21 14.47 -6.40
CA ALA A 92 11.29 14.00 -7.25
C ALA A 92 10.94 12.71 -8.00
N TYR A 93 10.24 11.78 -7.33
CA TYR A 93 9.73 10.56 -7.97
C TYR A 93 8.77 10.90 -9.10
N ARG A 94 7.77 11.76 -8.84
CA ARG A 94 6.81 12.22 -9.85
C ARG A 94 7.51 12.87 -11.03
N GLN A 95 8.44 13.80 -10.77
CA GLN A 95 9.13 14.54 -11.82
C GLN A 95 9.93 13.63 -12.73
N GLU A 96 10.65 12.64 -12.19
CA GLU A 96 11.43 11.69 -12.97
C GLU A 96 10.55 10.85 -13.93
N PHE A 97 9.32 10.49 -13.52
CA PHE A 97 8.36 9.83 -14.41
C PHE A 97 7.83 10.75 -15.51
N LEU A 98 7.59 12.03 -15.19
CA LEU A 98 7.14 13.02 -16.18
C LEU A 98 8.23 13.25 -17.23
N ASP A 99 9.47 13.42 -16.78
CA ASP A 99 10.62 13.65 -17.67
C ASP A 99 10.89 12.44 -18.58
N ASN A 100 10.63 11.22 -18.08
CA ASN A 100 10.81 9.99 -18.85
C ASN A 100 9.59 9.64 -19.74
N GLY A 101 8.48 10.36 -19.61
CA GLY A 101 7.24 10.11 -20.36
C GLY A 101 6.51 8.81 -20.02
N ASP A 102 6.82 8.18 -18.88
CA ASP A 102 6.26 6.90 -18.46
C ASP A 102 4.92 7.04 -17.73
N SER A 103 4.14 5.96 -17.70
CA SER A 103 3.00 5.82 -16.80
C SER A 103 3.45 5.74 -15.34
N MET A 104 2.59 6.22 -14.41
CA MET A 104 2.81 6.11 -12.97
C MET A 104 1.84 5.08 -12.36
N ASP A 105 1.92 3.83 -12.79
CA ASP A 105 1.04 2.78 -12.28
C ASP A 105 1.29 2.54 -10.79
N GLY A 106 0.21 2.32 -10.03
CA GLY A 106 0.32 2.10 -8.59
C GLY A 106 0.67 3.32 -7.75
N CYS A 107 0.53 4.53 -8.31
CA CYS A 107 0.76 5.80 -7.61
C CYS A 107 -0.56 6.58 -7.37
N GLY A 108 -1.72 5.96 -7.58
CA GLY A 108 -3.01 6.64 -7.49
C GLY A 108 -3.06 7.89 -8.38
N SER A 109 -3.41 9.02 -7.80
CA SER A 109 -3.55 10.31 -8.51
C SER A 109 -2.25 11.13 -8.61
N LEU A 110 -1.09 10.59 -8.23
CA LEU A 110 0.18 11.36 -8.13
C LEU A 110 0.54 12.13 -9.40
N ARG A 111 0.28 11.54 -10.59
CA ARG A 111 0.57 12.22 -11.85
C ARG A 111 -0.16 13.57 -11.98
N ARG A 112 -1.38 13.66 -11.44
CA ARG A 112 -2.26 14.85 -11.55
C ARG A 112 -2.15 15.80 -10.36
N GLN A 113 -1.53 15.36 -9.26
CA GLN A 113 -1.36 16.16 -8.05
C GLN A 113 0.10 16.61 -7.94
N GLU A 114 0.31 17.94 -8.07
CA GLU A 114 1.65 18.53 -7.98
C GLU A 114 2.13 18.64 -6.54
N ASN A 115 1.19 18.96 -5.63
CA ASN A 115 1.51 19.09 -4.20
C ASN A 115 1.52 17.70 -3.55
N PRO A 116 2.67 17.22 -3.03
CA PRO A 116 2.75 15.93 -2.36
C PRO A 116 1.88 15.83 -1.10
N ALA A 117 1.64 16.95 -0.38
CA ALA A 117 0.77 16.93 0.80
C ALA A 117 -0.68 16.59 0.43
N ASP A 118 -1.19 17.13 -0.69
CA ASP A 118 -2.55 16.83 -1.17
C ASP A 118 -2.66 15.37 -1.61
N TRP A 119 -1.63 14.83 -2.26
CA TRP A 119 -1.58 13.41 -2.64
C TRP A 119 -1.51 12.50 -1.41
N ILE A 120 -0.73 12.85 -0.40
CA ILE A 120 -0.65 12.10 0.87
C ILE A 120 -2.02 12.09 1.56
N ALA A 121 -2.66 13.26 1.67
CA ALA A 121 -3.99 13.39 2.27
C ALA A 121 -5.04 12.56 1.50
N HIS A 122 -5.01 12.62 0.17
CA HIS A 122 -5.89 11.81 -0.68
C HIS A 122 -5.63 10.30 -0.49
N SER A 123 -4.37 9.88 -0.45
CA SER A 123 -4.01 8.47 -0.22
C SER A 123 -4.51 7.96 1.13
N ARG A 124 -4.38 8.77 2.19
CA ARG A 124 -4.93 8.47 3.52
C ARG A 124 -6.46 8.38 3.50
N SER A 125 -7.11 9.28 2.77
CA SER A 125 -8.58 9.25 2.59
C SER A 125 -9.05 7.96 1.91
N LEU A 126 -8.34 7.47 0.89
CA LEU A 126 -8.65 6.20 0.23
C LEU A 126 -8.44 4.98 1.15
N ALA A 127 -7.47 5.04 2.05
CA ALA A 127 -7.18 3.97 3.00
C ALA A 127 -8.16 3.96 4.19
N ASN A 128 -8.82 5.07 4.47
CA ASN A 128 -9.75 5.21 5.59
C ASN A 128 -11.08 4.48 5.29
N PRO A 129 -11.46 3.44 6.05
CA PRO A 129 -12.64 2.63 5.78
C PRO A 129 -13.97 3.37 5.98
N THR A 130 -13.96 4.55 6.62
CA THR A 130 -15.15 5.36 6.84
C THR A 130 -15.39 6.40 5.73
N THR A 131 -14.41 6.63 4.87
CA THR A 131 -14.55 7.57 3.76
C THR A 131 -15.59 7.06 2.75
N LYS A 132 -16.57 7.91 2.43
CA LYS A 132 -17.51 7.60 1.35
C LYS A 132 -16.85 7.87 0.01
N LEU A 133 -16.81 6.86 -0.84
CA LEU A 133 -16.23 6.92 -2.18
C LEU A 133 -17.37 6.72 -3.19
N GLU A 134 -17.53 7.64 -4.15
CA GLU A 134 -18.57 7.53 -5.19
C GLU A 134 -18.12 6.60 -6.32
N ASP A 135 -17.00 6.91 -6.98
CA ASP A 135 -16.50 6.16 -8.15
C ASP A 135 -15.22 5.38 -7.88
N TRP A 136 -14.67 5.47 -6.67
CA TRP A 136 -13.41 4.85 -6.29
C TRP A 136 -13.64 3.68 -5.34
N VAL A 137 -12.63 2.84 -5.20
CA VAL A 137 -12.58 1.80 -4.16
C VAL A 137 -11.56 2.16 -3.10
N HIS A 138 -11.75 1.65 -1.89
CA HIS A 138 -10.73 1.76 -0.86
C HIS A 138 -9.42 1.14 -1.33
N ALA A 139 -8.33 1.83 -1.06
CA ALA A 139 -7.00 1.40 -1.48
C ALA A 139 -5.94 1.88 -0.49
N THR A 140 -4.95 1.04 -0.23
CA THR A 140 -3.75 1.42 0.52
C THR A 140 -2.63 1.75 -0.45
N GLN A 141 -2.10 2.95 -0.35
CA GLN A 141 -0.92 3.40 -1.06
C GLN A 141 0.32 3.15 -0.21
N LEU A 142 1.33 2.48 -0.76
CA LEU A 142 2.61 2.29 -0.11
C LEU A 142 3.73 2.85 -0.97
N VAL A 143 4.75 3.38 -0.31
CA VAL A 143 6.02 3.79 -0.91
C VAL A 143 7.12 2.83 -0.46
N CYS A 144 7.96 2.43 -1.40
CA CYS A 144 9.14 1.61 -1.13
C CYS A 144 10.34 2.52 -0.92
N VAL A 145 10.82 2.55 0.31
CA VAL A 145 11.94 3.39 0.71
C VAL A 145 13.19 2.52 0.90
N ARG A 146 14.30 2.93 0.31
CA ARG A 146 15.61 2.34 0.58
C ARG A 146 16.18 2.97 1.85
N LYS A 147 16.51 2.13 2.86
CA LYS A 147 16.89 2.58 4.20
C LYS A 147 18.22 3.34 4.21
N SER A 148 19.16 2.96 3.35
CA SER A 148 20.53 3.53 3.33
C SER A 148 20.59 5.01 2.99
N ASP A 149 19.67 5.50 2.13
CA ASP A 149 19.63 6.88 1.65
C ASP A 149 18.25 7.53 1.75
N GLN A 150 17.28 6.84 2.34
CA GLN A 150 15.89 7.28 2.51
C GLN A 150 15.19 7.62 1.19
N ARG A 151 15.69 7.09 0.07
CA ARG A 151 15.15 7.32 -1.26
C ARG A 151 13.94 6.47 -1.54
N ILE A 152 12.88 7.06 -2.12
CA ILE A 152 11.75 6.32 -2.67
C ILE A 152 12.15 5.69 -4.00
N VAL A 153 12.25 4.37 -4.04
CA VAL A 153 12.66 3.59 -5.21
C VAL A 153 11.49 3.01 -6.01
N GLY A 154 10.31 2.92 -5.39
CA GLY A 154 9.09 2.42 -6.02
C GLY A 154 7.84 2.79 -5.24
N MET A 155 6.70 2.58 -5.87
CA MET A 155 5.38 2.72 -5.24
C MET A 155 4.49 1.55 -5.62
N ILE A 156 3.59 1.17 -4.71
CA ILE A 156 2.63 0.09 -4.91
C ILE A 156 1.32 0.45 -4.23
N GLN A 157 0.21 0.21 -4.92
CA GLN A 157 -1.14 0.44 -4.39
C GLN A 157 -1.90 -0.89 -4.36
N VAL A 158 -2.55 -1.16 -3.23
CA VAL A 158 -3.43 -2.32 -3.03
C VAL A 158 -4.87 -1.84 -2.93
N ARG A 159 -5.72 -2.25 -3.85
CA ARG A 159 -7.15 -1.98 -3.86
C ARG A 159 -7.87 -3.05 -3.04
N HIS A 160 -8.69 -2.63 -2.10
CA HIS A 160 -9.34 -3.54 -1.14
C HIS A 160 -10.56 -4.26 -1.74
N SER A 161 -11.14 -3.71 -2.80
CA SER A 161 -12.29 -4.27 -3.52
C SER A 161 -12.22 -3.91 -5.00
N MET A 162 -13.12 -4.46 -5.80
CA MET A 162 -13.18 -4.22 -7.24
C MET A 162 -14.55 -3.70 -7.67
N ASN A 163 -14.58 -2.57 -8.37
CA ASN A 163 -15.66 -2.22 -9.27
C ASN A 163 -15.47 -2.89 -10.65
N ASP A 164 -16.36 -2.68 -11.58
CA ASP A 164 -16.29 -3.33 -12.91
C ASP A 164 -15.05 -2.95 -13.70
N TYR A 165 -14.62 -1.68 -13.65
CA TYR A 165 -13.41 -1.23 -14.32
C TYR A 165 -12.16 -1.91 -13.75
N ILE A 166 -12.01 -1.90 -12.42
CA ILE A 166 -10.87 -2.50 -11.74
C ILE A 166 -10.82 -4.00 -11.97
N ARG A 167 -11.97 -4.68 -11.93
CA ARG A 167 -12.09 -6.12 -12.19
C ARG A 167 -11.65 -6.48 -13.60
N ASN A 168 -11.99 -5.66 -14.57
CA ASN A 168 -11.66 -5.94 -15.95
C ASN A 168 -10.22 -5.49 -16.29
N TYR A 169 -9.80 -4.28 -15.90
CA TYR A 169 -8.63 -3.64 -16.51
C TYR A 169 -7.47 -3.33 -15.55
N ALA A 170 -7.73 -3.15 -14.26
CA ALA A 170 -6.68 -2.67 -13.35
C ALA A 170 -6.20 -3.70 -12.30
N GLY A 171 -7.07 -4.65 -11.90
CA GLY A 171 -6.76 -5.64 -10.86
C GLY A 171 -6.60 -5.05 -9.45
N HIS A 172 -6.20 -5.89 -8.49
CA HIS A 172 -6.01 -5.48 -7.10
C HIS A 172 -4.75 -4.62 -6.88
N ILE A 173 -3.71 -4.84 -7.67
CA ILE A 173 -2.40 -4.24 -7.42
C ILE A 173 -1.91 -3.49 -8.66
N GLY A 174 -1.52 -2.23 -8.45
CA GLY A 174 -0.69 -1.47 -9.39
C GLY A 174 0.64 -1.12 -8.73
N TYR A 175 1.72 -1.09 -9.49
CA TYR A 175 3.05 -0.72 -9.01
C TYR A 175 3.90 -0.06 -10.09
N SER A 176 4.87 0.74 -9.65
CA SER A 176 5.91 1.30 -10.50
C SER A 176 7.24 1.40 -9.76
N VAL A 177 8.32 1.40 -10.51
CA VAL A 177 9.68 1.59 -10.02
C VAL A 177 10.26 2.84 -10.68
N ARG A 178 10.85 3.71 -9.85
CA ARG A 178 11.53 4.93 -10.29
C ARG A 178 12.43 4.62 -11.50
N PRO A 179 12.34 5.38 -12.61
CA PRO A 179 13.09 5.07 -13.82
C PRO A 179 14.57 4.78 -13.60
N SER A 180 15.28 5.62 -12.83
CA SER A 180 16.70 5.45 -12.49
C SER A 180 17.01 4.25 -11.58
N GLU A 181 15.98 3.65 -10.97
CA GLU A 181 16.11 2.54 -10.01
C GLU A 181 15.62 1.19 -10.57
N ARG A 182 15.26 1.13 -11.84
CA ARG A 182 14.78 -0.10 -12.51
C ARG A 182 15.86 -1.18 -12.63
N LYS A 183 15.43 -2.42 -12.90
CA LYS A 183 16.28 -3.61 -13.09
C LYS A 183 17.07 -4.04 -11.84
N LYS A 184 16.65 -3.59 -10.65
CA LYS A 184 17.26 -3.96 -9.34
C LYS A 184 16.38 -4.90 -8.51
N GLY A 185 15.28 -5.41 -9.08
CA GLY A 185 14.38 -6.36 -8.39
C GLY A 185 13.33 -5.73 -7.49
N TYR A 186 13.25 -4.40 -7.38
CA TYR A 186 12.35 -3.72 -6.46
C TYR A 186 10.86 -4.00 -6.69
N ALA A 187 10.43 -4.11 -7.96
CA ALA A 187 9.03 -4.46 -8.26
C ALA A 187 8.65 -5.84 -7.72
N ALA A 188 9.51 -6.83 -7.94
CA ALA A 188 9.27 -8.20 -7.46
C ALA A 188 9.28 -8.26 -5.93
N TRP A 189 10.18 -7.52 -5.30
CA TRP A 189 10.23 -7.41 -3.84
C TRP A 189 8.97 -6.74 -3.27
N MET A 190 8.53 -5.61 -3.82
CA MET A 190 7.30 -4.92 -3.40
C MET A 190 6.08 -5.83 -3.54
N LEU A 191 5.92 -6.48 -4.70
CA LEU A 191 4.78 -7.37 -4.95
C LEU A 191 4.77 -8.53 -3.95
N LYS A 192 5.91 -9.21 -3.73
CA LYS A 192 6.02 -10.27 -2.73
C LYS A 192 5.57 -9.83 -1.34
N ASN A 193 6.01 -8.64 -0.92
CA ASN A 193 5.79 -8.17 0.45
C ASN A 193 4.37 -7.64 0.72
N VAL A 194 3.57 -7.32 -0.30
CA VAL A 194 2.17 -6.93 -0.09
C VAL A 194 1.18 -8.10 -0.15
N LEU A 195 1.59 -9.28 -0.60
CA LEU A 195 0.67 -10.44 -0.69
C LEU A 195 0.10 -10.85 0.67
N GLY A 196 0.92 -10.82 1.73
CA GLY A 196 0.44 -11.07 3.08
C GLY A 196 -0.59 -10.05 3.56
N TYR A 197 -0.45 -8.79 3.16
CA TYR A 197 -1.45 -7.76 3.42
C TYR A 197 -2.74 -8.00 2.61
N CYS A 198 -2.65 -8.40 1.35
CA CYS A 198 -3.82 -8.80 0.56
C CYS A 198 -4.61 -9.91 1.24
N LYS A 199 -3.91 -10.92 1.77
CA LYS A 199 -4.55 -12.00 2.53
C LYS A 199 -5.26 -11.49 3.79
N ALA A 200 -4.66 -10.57 4.54
CA ALA A 200 -5.28 -9.94 5.71
C ALA A 200 -6.53 -9.11 5.37
N LEU A 201 -6.65 -8.64 4.12
CA LEU A 201 -7.85 -8.00 3.58
C LEU A 201 -8.92 -9.01 3.11
N GLY A 202 -8.67 -10.31 3.22
CA GLY A 202 -9.57 -11.36 2.73
C GLY A 202 -9.50 -11.59 1.22
N ILE A 203 -8.42 -11.17 0.58
CA ILE A 203 -8.18 -11.38 -0.86
C ILE A 203 -7.32 -12.63 -1.02
N ASP A 204 -7.92 -13.78 -1.33
CA ASP A 204 -7.22 -15.04 -1.52
C ASP A 204 -6.67 -15.21 -2.95
N GLU A 205 -7.27 -14.51 -3.92
CA GLU A 205 -6.85 -14.49 -5.31
C GLU A 205 -6.57 -13.05 -5.76
N VAL A 206 -5.29 -12.73 -5.91
CA VAL A 206 -4.85 -11.40 -6.31
C VAL A 206 -4.81 -11.31 -7.83
N LEU A 207 -5.77 -10.59 -8.43
CA LEU A 207 -5.75 -10.26 -9.85
C LEU A 207 -4.76 -9.12 -10.10
N ILE A 208 -3.86 -9.31 -11.07
CA ILE A 208 -2.93 -8.28 -11.55
C ILE A 208 -3.01 -8.25 -13.08
N THR A 209 -2.93 -7.05 -13.64
CA THR A 209 -2.92 -6.85 -15.08
C THR A 209 -1.62 -6.17 -15.51
N CYS A 210 -1.17 -6.45 -16.72
CA CYS A 210 -0.11 -5.69 -17.37
C CYS A 210 -0.35 -5.59 -18.89
N ILE A 211 0.12 -4.51 -19.50
CA ILE A 211 0.09 -4.37 -20.96
C ILE A 211 0.91 -5.53 -21.56
N ASP A 212 0.42 -6.14 -22.63
CA ASP A 212 1.03 -7.32 -23.28
C ASP A 212 2.46 -7.08 -23.76
N THR A 213 2.83 -5.83 -24.02
CA THR A 213 4.20 -5.41 -24.37
C THR A 213 5.08 -5.11 -23.15
N ASN A 214 4.52 -5.06 -21.92
CA ASN A 214 5.28 -4.76 -20.71
C ASN A 214 5.92 -6.01 -20.11
N GLU A 215 7.00 -6.46 -20.77
CA GLU A 215 7.77 -7.65 -20.36
C GLU A 215 8.33 -7.54 -18.93
N ALA A 216 8.65 -6.33 -18.44
CA ALA A 216 9.17 -6.14 -17.09
C ALA A 216 8.10 -6.44 -16.03
N SER A 217 6.86 -5.99 -16.25
CA SER A 217 5.74 -6.29 -15.38
C SER A 217 5.38 -7.78 -15.44
N ARG A 218 5.31 -8.36 -16.64
CA ARG A 218 5.08 -9.80 -16.82
C ARG A 218 6.06 -10.65 -16.00
N ARG A 219 7.36 -10.38 -16.10
CA ARG A 219 8.40 -11.10 -15.33
C ARG A 219 8.23 -10.92 -13.83
N THR A 220 7.87 -9.74 -13.39
CA THR A 220 7.61 -9.44 -11.98
C THR A 220 6.45 -10.29 -11.44
N ILE A 221 5.35 -10.38 -12.20
CA ILE A 221 4.15 -11.15 -11.83
C ILE A 221 4.49 -12.65 -11.80
N LEU A 222 5.15 -13.17 -12.83
CA LEU A 222 5.55 -14.58 -12.90
C LEU A 222 6.53 -14.98 -11.80
N ALA A 223 7.47 -14.09 -11.44
CA ALA A 223 8.39 -14.31 -10.32
C ALA A 223 7.69 -14.38 -8.95
N ASN A 224 6.46 -13.88 -8.86
CA ASN A 224 5.60 -13.97 -7.69
C ASN A 224 4.45 -15.00 -7.89
N HIS A 225 4.68 -16.02 -8.69
CA HIS A 225 3.76 -17.14 -8.93
C HIS A 225 2.43 -16.75 -9.60
N GLY A 226 2.40 -15.65 -10.35
CA GLY A 226 1.24 -15.26 -11.15
C GLY A 226 0.96 -16.28 -12.25
N VAL A 227 -0.28 -16.72 -12.35
CA VAL A 227 -0.75 -17.66 -13.38
C VAL A 227 -1.58 -16.89 -14.39
N TYR A 228 -1.15 -16.93 -15.65
CA TYR A 228 -1.87 -16.31 -16.77
C TYR A 228 -3.29 -16.85 -16.90
N GLN A 229 -4.24 -15.94 -17.07
CA GLN A 229 -5.66 -16.27 -17.25
C GLN A 229 -6.14 -16.03 -18.68
N ASN A 230 -6.00 -14.80 -19.13
CA ASN A 230 -6.43 -14.38 -20.46
C ASN A 230 -5.83 -13.01 -20.82
N THR A 231 -6.03 -12.60 -22.07
CA THR A 231 -5.76 -11.25 -22.56
C THR A 231 -7.10 -10.59 -22.95
N ILE A 232 -7.30 -9.36 -22.53
CA ILE A 232 -8.46 -8.56 -22.87
C ILE A 232 -8.03 -7.24 -23.51
N HIS A 233 -8.89 -6.69 -24.36
CA HIS A 233 -8.66 -5.38 -24.96
C HIS A 233 -9.28 -4.28 -24.08
N GLU A 234 -8.48 -3.28 -23.71
CA GLU A 234 -8.93 -2.08 -23.01
C GLU A 234 -9.23 -1.01 -24.06
N PRO A 235 -10.50 -0.58 -24.22
CA PRO A 235 -10.92 0.21 -25.37
C PRO A 235 -10.54 1.69 -25.33
N GLU A 236 -10.35 2.28 -24.12
CA GLU A 236 -10.01 3.71 -23.97
C GLU A 236 -8.54 3.97 -24.28
N GLU A 237 -7.66 3.18 -23.72
CA GLU A 237 -6.21 3.27 -23.98
C GLU A 237 -5.78 2.50 -25.23
N LYS A 238 -6.67 1.66 -25.79
CA LYS A 238 -6.44 0.84 -26.98
C LYS A 238 -5.25 -0.11 -26.83
N VAL A 239 -5.09 -0.70 -25.67
CA VAL A 239 -4.05 -1.67 -25.36
C VAL A 239 -4.64 -3.04 -25.03
N ASN A 240 -3.82 -4.07 -25.19
CA ASN A 240 -4.15 -5.40 -24.70
C ASN A 240 -3.55 -5.59 -23.30
N LEU A 241 -4.36 -6.11 -22.40
CA LEU A 241 -3.98 -6.37 -21.01
C LEU A 241 -3.96 -7.87 -20.76
N GLU A 242 -2.82 -8.40 -20.41
CA GLU A 242 -2.70 -9.74 -19.88
C GLU A 242 -3.12 -9.73 -18.40
N ARG A 243 -3.93 -10.72 -18.02
CA ARG A 243 -4.48 -10.88 -16.68
C ARG A 243 -3.87 -12.11 -16.02
N TYR A 244 -3.46 -11.96 -14.77
CA TYR A 244 -2.81 -12.99 -13.97
C TYR A 244 -3.47 -13.09 -12.61
N ILE A 245 -3.53 -14.30 -12.06
CA ILE A 245 -3.96 -14.56 -10.67
C ILE A 245 -2.75 -15.06 -9.87
N ILE A 246 -2.56 -14.47 -8.69
CA ILE A 246 -1.68 -15.00 -7.66
C ILE A 246 -2.56 -15.54 -6.53
N SER A 247 -2.55 -16.83 -6.27
CA SER A 247 -3.24 -17.46 -5.13
C SER A 247 -2.34 -17.39 -3.89
N ILE A 248 -2.89 -16.95 -2.72
CA ILE A 248 -2.15 -16.68 -1.48
C ILE A 248 -2.83 -17.27 -0.24
#